data_961187eba4930023fe879c2ec809ec91
#
_entry.id   961187eba4930023fe879c2ec809ec91
#
_cell.length_a   1.000
_cell.length_b   1.000
_cell.length_c   1.000
_cell.angle_alpha   90.00
_cell.angle_beta   90.00
_cell.angle_gamma   90.00
#
_symmetry.space_group_name_H-M   'P 1'
#
loop_
_entity.id
_entity.type
_entity.pdbx_description
1 polymer ?
#
loop_
_entity_poly.entity_id
_entity_poly.type
_entity_poly.pdbx_seq_one_letter_code
_entity_poly.pdbx_strand_id
1 'polypeptide(L)'
;MKVIAILFMLFGMVGATFAQTHQTTYRFLALPVSAHAAALGGDNISLIESDETLIFNNPALLSCVGTNTLNFNLMNYAQGSNILSATFNRVVEERMSWAVSAQYMHYGEMQRVNAQQVVQGTFQANDISLAGYLSYMLTDKLAGGITAKLITSYIGDYHSIAVGVDLGLNYFDDAHNLSLSAVAKNLGGQLKAYDETKEPMPFDLQVGLTKRFGTSPFRISATLIDLTHWNERLLNHAVTGLDVILSKNVWVGAGYSFRRAHEMHLQSTSDDSSSFGAGLSFGAGLYLDQFSINLSYGKYHVSNHAIHINVSYCL
;
A
#
# COMPACT_ATOMS: atom_id res chain seq x y z
N MET A 1 -32.39 1.95 1.18
CA MET A 1 -32.49 2.20 -0.26
C MET A 1 -31.94 3.57 -0.70
N LYS A 2 -32.29 4.70 -0.05
CA LYS A 2 -31.79 6.04 -0.46
C LYS A 2 -30.27 6.21 -0.33
N VAL A 3 -29.63 5.63 0.69
CA VAL A 3 -28.17 5.72 0.90
C VAL A 3 -27.40 4.92 -0.16
N ILE A 4 -27.91 3.76 -0.58
CA ILE A 4 -27.30 2.93 -1.63
C ILE A 4 -27.40 3.63 -3.00
N ALA A 5 -28.50 4.36 -3.27
CA ALA A 5 -28.66 5.13 -4.50
C ALA A 5 -27.71 6.34 -4.56
N ILE A 6 -27.42 6.99 -3.43
CA ILE A 6 -26.44 8.09 -3.34
C ILE A 6 -25.01 7.58 -3.54
N LEU A 7 -24.68 6.40 -2.98
CA LEU A 7 -23.39 5.75 -3.23
C LEU A 7 -23.21 5.39 -4.72
N PHE A 8 -24.26 4.88 -5.38
CA PHE A 8 -24.21 4.57 -6.82
C PHE A 8 -24.13 5.83 -7.69
N MET A 9 -24.76 6.94 -7.28
CA MET A 9 -24.65 8.22 -8.00
C MET A 9 -23.25 8.85 -7.88
N LEU A 10 -22.61 8.77 -6.71
CA LEU A 10 -21.23 9.21 -6.51
C LEU A 10 -20.23 8.36 -7.32
N PHE A 11 -20.46 7.05 -7.46
CA PHE A 11 -19.65 6.16 -8.30
C PHE A 11 -19.81 6.43 -9.80
N GLY A 12 -21.00 6.85 -10.25
CA GLY A 12 -21.29 7.14 -11.66
C GLY A 12 -20.66 8.43 -12.21
N MET A 13 -20.26 9.36 -11.36
CA MET A 13 -19.63 10.63 -11.78
C MET A 13 -18.09 10.55 -11.96
N VAL A 14 -17.43 9.48 -11.49
CA VAL A 14 -15.97 9.32 -11.60
C VAL A 14 -15.55 8.74 -12.98
N GLY A 15 -16.49 8.26 -13.79
CA GLY A 15 -16.22 7.47 -14.99
C GLY A 15 -15.82 8.21 -16.28
N ALA A 16 -15.62 9.52 -16.30
CA ALA A 16 -15.60 10.27 -17.57
C ALA A 16 -14.26 10.90 -18.00
N THR A 17 -13.15 10.78 -17.26
CA THR A 17 -11.94 11.57 -17.60
C THR A 17 -10.58 10.86 -17.52
N PHE A 18 -10.49 9.54 -17.37
CA PHE A 18 -9.21 8.86 -17.14
C PHE A 18 -8.75 7.95 -18.30
N ALA A 19 -8.79 8.41 -19.53
CA ALA A 19 -8.28 7.67 -20.68
C ALA A 19 -7.00 8.31 -21.25
N GLN A 20 -5.99 8.57 -20.43
CA GLN A 20 -4.63 8.87 -20.89
C GLN A 20 -3.63 8.18 -19.98
N THR A 21 -2.67 7.46 -20.56
CA THR A 21 -1.46 6.94 -19.90
C THR A 21 -0.59 8.11 -19.44
N HIS A 22 -1.01 8.81 -18.39
CA HIS A 22 -0.20 9.85 -17.79
C HIS A 22 0.76 9.25 -16.78
N GLN A 23 2.03 9.63 -16.88
CA GLN A 23 2.98 9.39 -15.80
C GLN A 23 2.41 10.05 -14.55
N THR A 24 2.20 9.25 -13.49
CA THR A 24 1.71 9.75 -12.22
C THR A 24 2.89 10.17 -11.34
N THR A 25 2.70 11.26 -10.60
CA THR A 25 3.65 11.71 -9.57
C THR A 25 3.39 10.99 -8.23
N TYR A 26 4.28 11.15 -7.25
CA TYR A 26 4.17 10.55 -5.89
C TYR A 26 4.02 9.02 -5.88
N ARG A 27 4.72 8.33 -6.78
CA ARG A 27 4.64 6.86 -6.90
C ARG A 27 5.03 6.10 -5.64
N PHE A 28 5.73 6.74 -4.69
CA PHE A 28 6.04 6.15 -3.40
C PHE A 28 4.78 5.77 -2.59
N LEU A 29 3.62 6.43 -2.84
CA LEU A 29 2.32 6.09 -2.23
C LEU A 29 1.77 4.72 -2.68
N ALA A 30 2.28 4.18 -3.78
CA ALA A 30 1.91 2.85 -4.29
C ALA A 30 2.84 1.74 -3.76
N LEU A 31 3.92 2.08 -3.04
CA LEU A 31 4.81 1.09 -2.44
C LEU A 31 4.22 0.57 -1.13
N PRO A 32 4.33 -0.75 -0.83
CA PRO A 32 3.79 -1.31 0.39
C PRO A 32 4.56 -0.82 1.61
N VAL A 33 3.85 -0.45 2.66
CA VAL A 33 4.41 -0.10 3.97
C VAL A 33 4.37 -1.31 4.89
N SER A 34 3.26 -2.08 4.88
CA SER A 34 3.14 -3.29 5.66
C SER A 34 4.08 -4.38 5.14
N ALA A 35 4.96 -4.89 6.01
CA ALA A 35 5.81 -6.03 5.69
C ALA A 35 4.97 -7.29 5.42
N HIS A 36 3.84 -7.47 6.11
CA HIS A 36 2.94 -8.59 5.88
C HIS A 36 2.26 -8.50 4.50
N ALA A 37 1.67 -7.35 4.17
CA ALA A 37 1.11 -7.14 2.84
C ALA A 37 2.18 -7.29 1.74
N ALA A 38 3.40 -6.78 1.98
CA ALA A 38 4.53 -6.93 1.07
C ALA A 38 4.90 -8.40 0.82
N ALA A 39 4.89 -9.24 1.87
CA ALA A 39 5.10 -10.69 1.76
C ALA A 39 4.04 -11.37 0.89
N LEU A 40 2.80 -10.87 0.92
CA LEU A 40 1.66 -11.40 0.17
C LEU A 40 1.48 -10.77 -1.23
N GLY A 41 2.52 -10.15 -1.76
CA GLY A 41 2.51 -9.57 -3.11
C GLY A 41 2.46 -8.05 -3.17
N GLY A 42 2.27 -7.35 -2.04
CA GLY A 42 2.32 -5.89 -1.90
C GLY A 42 0.96 -5.24 -1.64
N ASP A 43 -0.08 -5.69 -2.32
CA ASP A 43 -1.41 -5.06 -2.30
C ASP A 43 -2.47 -5.97 -1.67
N ASN A 44 -2.35 -6.25 -0.38
CA ASN A 44 -3.40 -6.96 0.35
C ASN A 44 -4.25 -5.96 1.14
N ILE A 45 -5.53 -5.82 0.76
CA ILE A 45 -6.47 -4.86 1.36
C ILE A 45 -7.50 -5.51 2.29
N SER A 46 -7.48 -6.84 2.43
CA SER A 46 -8.51 -7.62 3.14
C SER A 46 -7.96 -8.51 4.26
N LEU A 47 -6.69 -8.36 4.60
CA LEU A 47 -6.04 -9.11 5.66
C LEU A 47 -6.52 -8.63 7.04
N ILE A 48 -7.19 -9.50 7.80
CA ILE A 48 -7.67 -9.20 9.15
C ILE A 48 -6.65 -9.66 10.16
N GLU A 49 -5.92 -8.72 10.72
CA GLU A 49 -4.94 -8.92 11.79
C GLU A 49 -4.78 -7.67 12.66
N SER A 50 -4.21 -7.83 13.85
CA SER A 50 -3.81 -6.70 14.69
C SER A 50 -2.46 -6.16 14.24
N ASP A 51 -2.40 -5.70 12.99
CA ASP A 51 -1.24 -5.06 12.37
C ASP A 51 -1.66 -3.68 11.86
N GLU A 52 -1.26 -2.63 12.56
CA GLU A 52 -1.62 -1.25 12.23
C GLU A 52 -1.06 -0.78 10.89
N THR A 53 -0.05 -1.44 10.33
CA THR A 53 0.50 -1.09 9.03
C THR A 53 -0.41 -1.41 7.86
N LEU A 54 -1.41 -2.28 8.06
CA LEU A 54 -2.41 -2.60 7.06
C LEU A 54 -3.34 -1.41 6.73
N ILE A 55 -3.38 -0.38 7.58
CA ILE A 55 -4.14 0.86 7.30
C ILE A 55 -3.65 1.61 6.06
N PHE A 56 -2.37 1.46 5.69
CA PHE A 56 -1.84 2.01 4.44
C PHE A 56 -2.41 1.33 3.19
N ASN A 57 -2.88 0.09 3.34
CA ASN A 57 -3.54 -0.66 2.29
C ASN A 57 -5.06 -0.39 2.27
N ASN A 58 -5.70 -0.38 3.46
CA ASN A 58 -7.14 -0.15 3.61
C ASN A 58 -7.45 0.50 4.97
N PRO A 59 -7.91 1.76 5.02
CA PRO A 59 -8.21 2.44 6.29
C PRO A 59 -9.31 1.76 7.11
N ALA A 60 -10.19 0.96 6.51
CA ALA A 60 -11.22 0.22 7.23
C ALA A 60 -10.62 -0.87 8.14
N LEU A 61 -9.42 -1.38 7.83
CA LEU A 61 -8.73 -2.40 8.64
C LEU A 61 -8.24 -1.86 10.00
N LEU A 62 -8.21 -0.54 10.19
CA LEU A 62 -7.93 0.06 11.49
C LEU A 62 -8.92 -0.39 12.58
N SER A 63 -10.16 -0.77 12.21
CA SER A 63 -11.13 -1.35 13.14
C SER A 63 -10.70 -2.69 13.76
N CYS A 64 -9.73 -3.36 13.15
CA CYS A 64 -9.21 -4.67 13.62
C CYS A 64 -7.94 -4.54 14.46
N VAL A 65 -7.39 -3.34 14.60
CA VAL A 65 -6.14 -3.06 15.30
C VAL A 65 -6.40 -2.76 16.78
N GLY A 66 -5.55 -3.30 17.65
CA GLY A 66 -5.58 -2.99 19.08
C GLY A 66 -5.32 -1.51 19.38
N THR A 67 -5.60 -1.09 20.61
CA THR A 67 -5.41 0.30 21.02
C THR A 67 -3.98 0.60 21.40
N ASN A 68 -3.55 1.86 21.22
CA ASN A 68 -2.26 2.42 21.64
C ASN A 68 -1.05 1.65 21.09
N THR A 69 -1.07 1.32 19.81
CA THR A 69 0.09 0.70 19.16
C THR A 69 0.93 1.75 18.44
N LEU A 70 2.22 1.68 18.64
CA LEU A 70 3.22 2.47 17.93
C LEU A 70 3.99 1.54 16.99
N ASN A 71 4.10 1.93 15.73
CA ASN A 71 4.77 1.13 14.72
C ASN A 71 5.83 1.94 13.96
N PHE A 72 6.92 1.26 13.62
CA PHE A 72 7.98 1.77 12.76
C PHE A 72 8.24 0.79 11.62
N ASN A 73 8.38 1.33 10.42
CA ASN A 73 8.68 0.57 9.22
C ASN A 73 9.90 1.13 8.53
N LEU A 74 10.69 0.23 7.99
CA LEU A 74 11.80 0.50 7.09
C LEU A 74 11.66 -0.37 5.85
N MET A 75 11.67 0.24 4.68
CA MET A 75 11.83 -0.46 3.41
C MET A 75 13.11 0.04 2.74
N ASN A 76 14.05 -0.87 2.52
CA ASN A 76 15.14 -0.62 1.58
C ASN A 76 14.64 -0.95 0.17
N TYR A 77 14.54 0.06 -0.70
CA TYR A 77 13.87 -0.08 -2.01
C TYR A 77 14.87 -0.39 -3.13
N ALA A 78 15.61 0.61 -3.62
CA ALA A 78 16.52 0.45 -4.74
C ALA A 78 17.60 1.53 -4.73
N GLN A 79 18.83 1.21 -5.14
CA GLN A 79 19.91 2.19 -5.40
C GLN A 79 20.15 3.19 -4.25
N GLY A 80 20.07 2.73 -2.99
CA GLY A 80 20.21 3.59 -1.82
C GLY A 80 18.95 4.34 -1.41
N SER A 81 17.81 4.14 -2.11
CA SER A 81 16.53 4.69 -1.71
C SER A 81 15.93 3.92 -0.53
N ASN A 82 15.41 4.66 0.44
CA ASN A 82 14.82 4.08 1.65
C ASN A 82 13.50 4.76 1.94
N ILE A 83 12.53 3.97 2.43
CA ILE A 83 11.27 4.46 2.95
C ILE A 83 11.22 4.18 4.44
N LEU A 84 10.95 5.21 5.20
CA LEU A 84 10.71 5.15 6.64
C LEU A 84 9.27 5.54 6.90
N SER A 85 8.58 4.84 7.78
CA SER A 85 7.29 5.31 8.27
C SER A 85 7.10 5.03 9.75
N ALA A 86 6.28 5.85 10.37
CA ALA A 86 5.84 5.68 11.75
C ALA A 86 4.32 5.86 11.79
N THR A 87 3.67 5.06 12.66
CA THR A 87 2.22 5.10 12.84
C THR A 87 1.88 4.96 14.30
N PHE A 88 0.88 5.70 14.73
CA PHE A 88 0.27 5.55 16.06
C PHE A 88 -1.24 5.48 15.91
N ASN A 89 -1.87 4.53 16.60
CA ASN A 89 -3.31 4.38 16.60
C ASN A 89 -3.91 4.37 18.01
N ARG A 90 -5.20 4.72 18.07
CA ARG A 90 -5.99 4.63 19.29
C ARG A 90 -7.44 4.25 18.98
N VAL A 91 -7.95 3.32 19.75
CA VAL A 91 -9.39 3.01 19.81
C VAL A 91 -10.03 4.00 20.78
N VAL A 92 -11.05 4.74 20.33
CA VAL A 92 -11.73 5.77 21.15
C VAL A 92 -13.00 5.21 21.77
N GLU A 93 -13.77 4.44 20.98
CA GLU A 93 -15.02 3.79 21.39
C GLU A 93 -15.02 2.37 20.81
N GLU A 94 -15.93 1.51 21.27
CA GLU A 94 -16.03 0.13 20.77
C GLU A 94 -16.13 0.01 19.24
N ARG A 95 -16.58 1.11 18.56
CA ARG A 95 -16.82 1.13 17.10
C ARG A 95 -15.95 2.12 16.33
N MET A 96 -15.12 2.91 17.01
CA MET A 96 -14.34 3.98 16.37
C MET A 96 -12.87 3.92 16.74
N SER A 97 -12.03 3.95 15.72
CA SER A 97 -10.57 4.02 15.86
C SER A 97 -10.00 5.12 14.98
N TRP A 98 -8.95 5.80 15.46
CA TRP A 98 -8.19 6.74 14.66
C TRP A 98 -6.70 6.40 14.69
N ALA A 99 -6.00 6.85 13.68
CA ALA A 99 -4.54 6.75 13.62
C ALA A 99 -3.94 7.97 12.93
N VAL A 100 -2.66 8.18 13.17
CA VAL A 100 -1.84 9.14 12.44
C VAL A 100 -0.59 8.45 11.95
N SER A 101 -0.09 8.85 10.78
CA SER A 101 1.17 8.34 10.25
C SER A 101 2.01 9.43 9.61
N ALA A 102 3.31 9.19 9.61
CA ALA A 102 4.28 9.93 8.80
C ALA A 102 5.06 8.93 7.95
N GLN A 103 5.24 9.22 6.68
CA GLN A 103 6.04 8.43 5.74
C GLN A 103 7.05 9.35 5.07
N TYR A 104 8.30 8.91 4.99
CA TYR A 104 9.39 9.64 4.37
C TYR A 104 10.12 8.71 3.40
N MET A 105 10.26 9.14 2.15
CA MET A 105 11.08 8.47 1.14
C MET A 105 12.27 9.33 0.77
N HIS A 106 13.44 8.76 0.90
CA HIS A 106 14.70 9.31 0.43
C HIS A 106 15.17 8.53 -0.80
N TYR A 107 15.45 9.23 -1.90
CA TYR A 107 15.82 8.59 -3.17
C TYR A 107 17.33 8.40 -3.35
N GLY A 108 18.16 8.82 -2.36
CA GLY A 108 19.61 8.83 -2.49
C GLY A 108 20.13 10.07 -3.22
N GLU A 109 21.41 10.08 -3.50
CA GLU A 109 22.07 11.12 -4.30
C GLU A 109 21.97 10.80 -5.80
N MET A 110 21.54 11.79 -6.58
CA MET A 110 21.45 11.69 -8.04
C MET A 110 22.45 12.65 -8.69
N GLN A 111 23.07 12.23 -9.78
CA GLN A 111 23.98 13.08 -10.52
C GLN A 111 23.23 14.08 -11.39
N ARG A 112 23.59 15.36 -11.28
CA ARG A 112 23.13 16.41 -12.20
C ARG A 112 24.06 16.40 -13.42
N VAL A 113 23.50 16.13 -14.61
CA VAL A 113 24.24 16.13 -15.87
C VAL A 113 23.69 17.21 -16.79
N ASN A 114 24.56 17.86 -17.56
CA ASN A 114 24.16 18.81 -18.59
C ASN A 114 23.77 18.10 -19.90
N ALA A 115 23.33 18.87 -20.90
CA ALA A 115 22.97 18.35 -22.23
C ALA A 115 24.11 17.60 -22.93
N GLN A 116 25.36 17.84 -22.56
CA GLN A 116 26.57 17.18 -23.05
C GLN A 116 26.98 15.96 -22.21
N GLN A 117 26.13 15.50 -21.26
CA GLN A 117 26.35 14.39 -20.33
C GLN A 117 27.55 14.61 -19.38
N VAL A 118 27.97 15.85 -19.15
CA VAL A 118 29.00 16.19 -18.16
C VAL A 118 28.34 16.36 -16.79
N VAL A 119 28.91 15.69 -15.77
CA VAL A 119 28.42 15.81 -14.40
C VAL A 119 28.72 17.20 -13.85
N GLN A 120 27.68 17.89 -13.38
CA GLN A 120 27.76 19.25 -12.83
C GLN A 120 27.52 19.31 -11.31
N GLY A 121 27.46 18.14 -10.65
CA GLY A 121 27.19 18.01 -9.23
C GLY A 121 26.16 16.95 -8.91
N THR A 122 25.64 16.95 -7.69
CA THR A 122 24.59 16.05 -7.22
C THR A 122 23.37 16.83 -6.74
N PHE A 123 22.21 16.18 -6.70
CA PHE A 123 21.01 16.67 -6.05
C PHE A 123 20.31 15.51 -5.32
N GLN A 124 19.39 15.85 -4.42
CA GLN A 124 18.60 14.88 -3.68
C GLN A 124 17.11 15.05 -4.01
N ALA A 125 16.37 13.94 -3.91
CA ALA A 125 14.92 13.94 -3.97
C ALA A 125 14.36 13.27 -2.71
N ASN A 126 13.26 13.83 -2.19
CA ASN A 126 12.60 13.34 -0.99
C ASN A 126 11.11 13.57 -1.09
N ASP A 127 10.34 12.57 -0.65
CA ASP A 127 8.89 12.65 -0.52
C ASP A 127 8.49 12.46 0.94
N ILE A 128 7.50 13.23 1.39
CA ILE A 128 6.95 13.15 2.73
C ILE A 128 5.42 13.06 2.60
N SER A 129 4.81 12.14 3.34
CA SER A 129 3.36 12.07 3.49
C SER A 129 3.00 12.05 4.97
N LEU A 130 2.13 12.97 5.38
CA LEU A 130 1.48 12.94 6.69
C LEU A 130 0.03 12.54 6.48
N ALA A 131 -0.47 11.59 7.26
CA ALA A 131 -1.84 11.12 7.11
C ALA A 131 -2.56 10.92 8.44
N GLY A 132 -3.86 11.22 8.42
CA GLY A 132 -4.80 10.92 9.49
C GLY A 132 -5.81 9.89 8.99
N TYR A 133 -6.14 8.93 9.85
CA TYR A 133 -7.05 7.82 9.56
C TYR A 133 -8.21 7.81 10.55
N LEU A 134 -9.39 7.49 10.05
CA LEU A 134 -10.58 7.25 10.86
C LEU A 134 -11.26 5.98 10.35
N SER A 135 -11.54 5.04 11.24
CA SER A 135 -12.34 3.84 10.93
C SER A 135 -13.55 3.77 11.87
N TYR A 136 -14.67 3.31 11.31
CA TYR A 136 -15.91 3.13 12.05
C TYR A 136 -16.60 1.82 11.66
N MET A 137 -17.02 1.05 12.68
CA MET A 137 -17.82 -0.17 12.50
C MET A 137 -19.28 0.21 12.18
N LEU A 138 -19.65 0.17 10.89
CA LEU A 138 -20.98 0.48 10.40
C LEU A 138 -22.01 -0.55 10.87
N THR A 139 -21.60 -1.82 10.89
CA THR A 139 -22.32 -2.95 11.47
C THR A 139 -21.32 -3.86 12.17
N ASP A 140 -21.78 -4.92 12.83
CA ASP A 140 -20.89 -5.89 13.50
C ASP A 140 -19.97 -6.65 12.54
N LYS A 141 -20.22 -6.58 11.23
CA LYS A 141 -19.43 -7.24 10.17
C LYS A 141 -18.87 -6.29 9.10
N LEU A 142 -19.26 -5.03 9.12
CA LEU A 142 -18.86 -4.07 8.08
C LEU A 142 -18.21 -2.85 8.71
N ALA A 143 -16.97 -2.60 8.37
CA ALA A 143 -16.22 -1.40 8.71
C ALA A 143 -16.07 -0.48 7.51
N GLY A 144 -16.13 0.83 7.75
CA GLY A 144 -15.75 1.86 6.81
C GLY A 144 -14.54 2.62 7.33
N GLY A 145 -13.68 3.09 6.43
CA GLY A 145 -12.51 3.87 6.80
C GLY A 145 -12.22 4.99 5.81
N ILE A 146 -11.65 6.06 6.31
CA ILE A 146 -11.18 7.20 5.53
C ILE A 146 -9.78 7.60 5.96
N THR A 147 -8.96 7.98 4.98
CA THR A 147 -7.64 8.59 5.21
C THR A 147 -7.62 9.96 4.58
N ALA A 148 -7.04 10.95 5.26
CA ALA A 148 -6.67 12.23 4.68
C ALA A 148 -5.15 12.37 4.68
N LYS A 149 -4.57 12.72 3.52
CA LYS A 149 -3.12 12.79 3.29
C LYS A 149 -2.70 14.20 2.90
N LEU A 150 -1.61 14.68 3.47
CA LEU A 150 -0.86 15.84 3.00
C LEU A 150 0.50 15.35 2.51
N ILE A 151 0.80 15.63 1.25
CA ILE A 151 2.01 15.16 0.59
C ILE A 151 2.85 16.37 0.20
N THR A 152 4.14 16.31 0.47
CA THR A 152 5.12 17.27 -0.04
C THR A 152 6.30 16.53 -0.65
N SER A 153 6.78 17.01 -1.76
CA SER A 153 7.86 16.39 -2.52
C SER A 153 8.88 17.43 -2.95
N TYR A 154 10.15 17.08 -2.85
CA TYR A 154 11.29 17.91 -3.20
C TYR A 154 12.17 17.16 -4.19
N ILE A 155 12.51 17.79 -5.30
CA ILE A 155 13.43 17.26 -6.32
C ILE A 155 14.44 18.37 -6.66
N GLY A 156 15.60 18.34 -6.02
CA GLY A 156 16.59 19.44 -6.14
C GLY A 156 15.97 20.77 -5.71
N ASP A 157 15.84 21.69 -6.66
CA ASP A 157 15.31 23.06 -6.44
C ASP A 157 13.78 23.14 -6.57
N TYR A 158 13.14 22.06 -7.04
CA TYR A 158 11.69 22.01 -7.25
C TYR A 158 10.96 21.42 -6.05
N HIS A 159 9.77 21.93 -5.76
CA HIS A 159 8.94 21.35 -4.74
C HIS A 159 7.45 21.35 -5.12
N SER A 160 6.75 20.33 -4.67
CA SER A 160 5.34 20.14 -4.93
C SER A 160 4.57 19.82 -3.65
N ILE A 161 3.29 20.20 -3.60
CA ILE A 161 2.38 19.92 -2.49
C ILE A 161 1.11 19.33 -3.06
N ALA A 162 0.60 18.26 -2.43
CA ALA A 162 -0.65 17.61 -2.81
C ALA A 162 -1.47 17.21 -1.59
N VAL A 163 -2.75 16.99 -1.83
CA VAL A 163 -3.68 16.40 -0.86
C VAL A 163 -4.33 15.17 -1.48
N GLY A 164 -4.55 14.15 -0.66
CA GLY A 164 -5.17 12.91 -1.08
C GLY A 164 -6.12 12.36 -0.03
N VAL A 165 -7.07 11.55 -0.47
CA VAL A 165 -8.03 10.84 0.37
C VAL A 165 -8.07 9.39 -0.05
N ASP A 166 -8.11 8.45 0.92
CA ASP A 166 -8.47 7.06 0.65
C ASP A 166 -9.80 6.76 1.29
N LEU A 167 -10.60 5.95 0.62
CA LEU A 167 -11.87 5.44 1.12
C LEU A 167 -11.82 3.92 1.12
N GLY A 168 -12.09 3.30 2.27
CA GLY A 168 -12.04 1.86 2.44
C GLY A 168 -13.32 1.28 3.03
N LEU A 169 -13.64 0.08 2.58
CA LEU A 169 -14.68 -0.77 3.16
C LEU A 169 -14.08 -2.14 3.41
N ASN A 170 -14.49 -2.77 4.52
CA ASN A 170 -14.16 -4.15 4.82
C ASN A 170 -15.39 -4.85 5.42
N TYR A 171 -15.76 -5.97 4.83
CA TYR A 171 -16.75 -6.89 5.37
C TYR A 171 -16.03 -8.12 5.88
N PHE A 172 -16.22 -8.47 7.15
CA PHE A 172 -15.64 -9.64 7.78
C PHE A 172 -16.71 -10.54 8.38
N ASP A 173 -16.70 -11.81 7.99
CA ASP A 173 -17.55 -12.87 8.54
C ASP A 173 -16.73 -13.88 9.32
N ASP A 174 -16.73 -13.75 10.64
CA ASP A 174 -16.03 -14.63 11.58
C ASP A 174 -16.42 -16.10 11.43
N ALA A 175 -17.71 -16.38 11.22
CA ALA A 175 -18.21 -17.75 11.13
C ALA A 175 -17.60 -18.52 9.94
N HIS A 176 -17.27 -17.81 8.89
CA HIS A 176 -16.69 -18.37 7.68
C HIS A 176 -15.20 -18.01 7.50
N ASN A 177 -14.61 -17.23 8.40
CA ASN A 177 -13.26 -16.67 8.28
C ASN A 177 -13.03 -16.02 6.90
N LEU A 178 -13.99 -15.22 6.45
CA LEU A 178 -14.01 -14.57 5.15
C LEU A 178 -13.97 -13.07 5.31
N SER A 179 -13.01 -12.43 4.66
CA SER A 179 -12.91 -10.97 4.56
C SER A 179 -13.04 -10.53 3.11
N LEU A 180 -13.86 -9.52 2.86
CA LEU A 180 -14.05 -8.87 1.57
C LEU A 180 -13.81 -7.38 1.73
N SER A 181 -13.04 -6.79 0.83
CA SER A 181 -12.70 -5.36 0.89
C SER A 181 -12.82 -4.68 -0.46
N ALA A 182 -13.10 -3.38 -0.40
CA ALA A 182 -12.99 -2.47 -1.52
C ALA A 182 -12.33 -1.17 -1.06
N VAL A 183 -11.41 -0.65 -1.84
CA VAL A 183 -10.66 0.58 -1.51
C VAL A 183 -10.50 1.44 -2.75
N ALA A 184 -10.72 2.75 -2.60
CA ALA A 184 -10.29 3.76 -3.54
C ALA A 184 -9.16 4.57 -2.91
N LYS A 185 -7.94 4.49 -3.47
CA LYS A 185 -6.73 5.11 -2.93
C LYS A 185 -6.33 6.35 -3.71
N ASN A 186 -5.76 7.31 -3.01
CA ASN A 186 -5.13 8.50 -3.58
C ASN A 186 -6.07 9.38 -4.43
N LEU A 187 -7.34 9.49 -4.01
CA LEU A 187 -8.28 10.46 -4.56
C LEU A 187 -7.81 11.86 -4.20
N GLY A 188 -7.38 12.65 -5.18
CA GLY A 188 -6.89 13.99 -4.88
C GLY A 188 -6.07 14.60 -6.01
N GLY A 189 -5.21 15.55 -5.67
CA GLY A 189 -4.39 16.23 -6.67
C GLY A 189 -3.38 17.19 -6.06
N GLN A 190 -2.52 17.71 -6.92
CA GLN A 190 -1.54 18.73 -6.57
C GLN A 190 -2.21 20.06 -6.29
N LEU A 191 -1.91 20.64 -5.12
CA LEU A 191 -2.19 22.04 -4.79
C LEU A 191 -1.15 22.95 -5.45
N LYS A 192 0.14 22.54 -5.36
CA LYS A 192 1.27 23.16 -6.00
C LYS A 192 2.02 22.14 -6.83
N ALA A 193 2.20 22.39 -8.12
CA ALA A 193 3.02 21.57 -9.02
C ALA A 193 4.52 21.88 -8.83
N TYR A 194 5.39 21.00 -9.36
CA TYR A 194 6.84 21.27 -9.39
C TYR A 194 7.20 22.44 -10.31
N ASP A 195 6.44 22.57 -11.40
CA ASP A 195 6.54 23.60 -12.40
C ASP A 195 5.14 24.13 -12.74
N GLU A 196 4.88 24.59 -13.92
CA GLU A 196 3.58 25.17 -14.33
C GLU A 196 2.47 24.12 -14.46
N THR A 197 2.82 22.85 -14.78
CA THR A 197 1.85 21.80 -15.09
C THR A 197 1.61 20.87 -13.90
N LYS A 198 0.34 20.67 -13.54
CA LYS A 198 -0.07 19.70 -12.53
C LYS A 198 -0.10 18.29 -13.12
N GLU A 199 0.47 17.36 -12.37
CA GLU A 199 0.50 15.94 -12.70
C GLU A 199 -0.53 15.17 -11.88
N PRO A 200 -1.12 14.09 -12.43
CA PRO A 200 -2.10 13.28 -11.71
C PRO A 200 -1.45 12.48 -10.58
N MET A 201 -2.23 12.23 -9.53
CA MET A 201 -1.87 11.32 -8.45
C MET A 201 -2.09 9.84 -8.87
N PRO A 202 -1.43 8.89 -8.20
CA PRO A 202 -1.57 7.46 -8.49
C PRO A 202 -2.90 6.93 -7.91
N PHE A 203 -4.02 7.33 -8.51
CA PHE A 203 -5.33 6.83 -8.14
C PHE A 203 -5.42 5.33 -8.40
N ASP A 204 -5.95 4.59 -7.44
CA ASP A 204 -6.11 3.15 -7.56
C ASP A 204 -7.42 2.68 -6.91
N LEU A 205 -8.21 1.92 -7.67
CA LEU A 205 -9.41 1.24 -7.19
C LEU A 205 -9.10 -0.25 -7.08
N GLN A 206 -9.27 -0.79 -5.87
CA GLN A 206 -8.94 -2.17 -5.55
C GLN A 206 -10.13 -2.90 -4.93
N VAL A 207 -10.23 -4.21 -5.20
CA VAL A 207 -11.10 -5.14 -4.47
C VAL A 207 -10.29 -6.35 -4.03
N GLY A 208 -10.56 -6.84 -2.84
CA GLY A 208 -9.78 -7.92 -2.24
C GLY A 208 -10.62 -8.91 -1.46
N LEU A 209 -10.11 -10.12 -1.38
CA LEU A 209 -10.70 -11.23 -0.65
C LEU A 209 -9.58 -11.94 0.12
N THR A 210 -9.86 -12.24 1.39
CA THR A 210 -9.01 -13.12 2.21
C THR A 210 -9.87 -14.20 2.85
N LYS A 211 -9.43 -15.45 2.76
CA LYS A 211 -10.13 -16.61 3.28
C LYS A 211 -9.20 -17.54 4.02
N ARG A 212 -9.55 -17.89 5.26
CA ARG A 212 -8.96 -18.99 6.01
C ARG A 212 -9.90 -20.20 5.99
N PHE A 213 -9.37 -21.38 5.78
CA PHE A 213 -10.18 -22.61 5.65
C PHE A 213 -10.32 -23.31 7.02
N GLY A 214 -11.44 -23.03 7.70
CA GLY A 214 -11.76 -23.62 9.01
C GLY A 214 -10.62 -23.44 10.02
N THR A 215 -10.18 -24.53 10.63
CA THR A 215 -9.04 -24.59 11.57
C THR A 215 -7.68 -24.79 10.89
N SER A 216 -7.65 -24.82 9.56
CA SER A 216 -6.41 -24.99 8.78
C SER A 216 -5.43 -23.85 9.06
N PRO A 217 -4.13 -24.11 9.05
CA PRO A 217 -3.11 -23.07 9.14
C PRO A 217 -3.05 -22.20 7.87
N PHE A 218 -3.68 -22.60 6.77
CA PHE A 218 -3.60 -21.90 5.49
C PHE A 218 -4.63 -20.78 5.38
N ARG A 219 -4.16 -19.61 4.95
CA ARG A 219 -4.98 -18.46 4.59
C ARG A 219 -4.57 -17.99 3.20
N ILE A 220 -5.53 -17.84 2.31
CA ILE A 220 -5.33 -17.40 0.93
C ILE A 220 -5.93 -16.01 0.78
N SER A 221 -5.23 -15.14 0.08
CA SER A 221 -5.71 -13.82 -0.31
C SER A 221 -5.59 -13.60 -1.82
N ALA A 222 -6.51 -12.79 -2.34
CA ALA A 222 -6.48 -12.31 -3.71
C ALA A 222 -6.97 -10.86 -3.73
N THR A 223 -6.22 -10.00 -4.42
CA THR A 223 -6.58 -8.59 -4.61
C THR A 223 -6.50 -8.26 -6.09
N LEU A 224 -7.52 -7.60 -6.61
CA LEU A 224 -7.50 -6.98 -7.92
C LEU A 224 -7.22 -5.49 -7.75
N ILE A 225 -6.19 -5.00 -8.41
CA ILE A 225 -5.69 -3.63 -8.34
C ILE A 225 -5.92 -2.90 -9.66
N ASP A 226 -5.88 -1.57 -9.62
CA ASP A 226 -5.97 -0.70 -10.81
C ASP A 226 -7.21 -0.98 -11.68
N LEU A 227 -8.35 -1.12 -11.04
CA LEU A 227 -9.61 -1.46 -11.70
C LEU A 227 -10.18 -0.34 -12.58
N THR A 228 -9.49 0.77 -12.71
CA THR A 228 -9.86 1.89 -13.61
C THR A 228 -9.22 1.81 -14.98
N HIS A 229 -8.21 0.99 -15.16
CA HIS A 229 -7.46 0.83 -16.41
C HIS A 229 -7.64 -0.58 -16.99
N TRP A 230 -8.73 -0.80 -17.73
CA TRP A 230 -9.09 -2.10 -18.32
C TRP A 230 -8.39 -2.42 -19.64
N ASN A 231 -7.38 -1.66 -20.03
CA ASN A 231 -6.65 -1.86 -21.30
C ASN A 231 -5.71 -3.07 -21.26
N GLU A 232 -5.44 -3.60 -20.08
CA GLU A 232 -4.58 -4.75 -19.85
C GLU A 232 -5.37 -6.05 -19.62
N ARG A 233 -4.66 -7.18 -19.61
CA ARG A 233 -5.25 -8.48 -19.27
C ARG A 233 -5.67 -8.50 -17.81
N LEU A 234 -6.82 -9.09 -17.48
CA LEU A 234 -7.33 -9.19 -16.11
C LEU A 234 -6.29 -9.78 -15.13
N LEU A 235 -5.45 -10.71 -15.56
CA LEU A 235 -4.38 -11.28 -14.74
C LEU A 235 -3.34 -10.24 -14.31
N ASN A 236 -3.08 -9.22 -15.12
CA ASN A 236 -2.12 -8.16 -14.75
C ASN A 236 -2.63 -7.29 -13.60
N HIS A 237 -3.91 -7.36 -13.29
CA HIS A 237 -4.51 -6.69 -12.13
C HIS A 237 -4.49 -7.57 -10.87
N ALA A 238 -4.09 -8.84 -10.95
CA ALA A 238 -4.18 -9.76 -9.84
C ALA A 238 -2.91 -9.77 -8.98
N VAL A 239 -3.14 -9.78 -7.66
CA VAL A 239 -2.14 -10.06 -6.63
C VAL A 239 -2.68 -11.19 -5.77
N THR A 240 -1.88 -12.22 -5.55
CA THR A 240 -2.28 -13.40 -4.77
C THR A 240 -1.29 -13.67 -3.65
N GLY A 241 -1.79 -14.10 -2.50
CA GLY A 241 -0.97 -14.42 -1.33
C GLY A 241 -1.43 -15.70 -0.64
N LEU A 242 -0.48 -16.38 -0.05
CA LEU A 242 -0.67 -17.55 0.79
C LEU A 242 0.07 -17.36 2.10
N ASP A 243 -0.65 -17.40 3.22
CA ASP A 243 -0.10 -17.45 4.55
C ASP A 243 -0.19 -18.84 5.14
N VAL A 244 0.80 -19.22 5.91
CA VAL A 244 0.81 -20.37 6.79
C VAL A 244 0.96 -19.89 8.22
N ILE A 245 -0.10 -19.99 9.00
CA ILE A 245 -0.13 -19.60 10.41
C ILE A 245 0.38 -20.78 11.23
N LEU A 246 1.67 -20.76 11.57
CA LEU A 246 2.35 -21.84 12.27
C LEU A 246 1.91 -21.92 13.76
N SER A 247 1.65 -20.79 14.34
CA SER A 247 1.15 -20.68 15.72
C SER A 247 0.39 -19.36 15.89
N LYS A 248 -0.13 -19.08 17.10
CA LYS A 248 -0.73 -17.77 17.41
C LYS A 248 0.28 -16.62 17.30
N ASN A 249 1.57 -16.92 17.33
CA ASN A 249 2.66 -15.97 17.42
C ASN A 249 3.51 -15.91 16.13
N VAL A 250 3.37 -16.88 15.22
CA VAL A 250 4.27 -17.00 14.07
C VAL A 250 3.50 -17.29 12.80
N TRP A 251 3.73 -16.49 11.79
CA TRP A 251 3.27 -16.73 10.45
C TRP A 251 4.44 -16.71 9.46
N VAL A 252 4.28 -17.40 8.35
CA VAL A 252 5.12 -17.30 7.15
C VAL A 252 4.21 -17.17 5.94
N GLY A 253 4.63 -16.37 4.97
CA GLY A 253 3.79 -16.10 3.81
C GLY A 253 4.60 -15.95 2.53
N ALA A 254 3.92 -16.19 1.41
CA ALA A 254 4.43 -15.94 0.07
C ALA A 254 3.33 -15.32 -0.79
N GLY A 255 3.72 -14.45 -1.71
CA GLY A 255 2.81 -13.78 -2.61
C GLY A 255 3.35 -13.61 -4.00
N TYR A 256 2.45 -13.38 -4.93
CA TYR A 256 2.76 -13.12 -6.32
C TYR A 256 1.91 -11.98 -6.87
N SER A 257 2.58 -10.95 -7.41
CA SER A 257 1.96 -9.83 -8.12
C SER A 257 2.17 -10.03 -9.63
N PHE A 258 1.09 -10.35 -10.34
CA PHE A 258 1.12 -10.54 -11.80
C PHE A 258 1.45 -9.21 -12.51
N ARG A 259 0.95 -8.09 -12.00
CA ARG A 259 1.26 -6.76 -12.53
C ARG A 259 2.75 -6.46 -12.45
N ARG A 260 3.34 -6.61 -11.26
CA ARG A 260 4.77 -6.35 -11.04
C ARG A 260 5.64 -7.24 -11.91
N ALA A 261 5.28 -8.52 -12.07
CA ALA A 261 5.95 -9.44 -12.97
C ALA A 261 5.90 -8.96 -14.43
N HIS A 262 4.73 -8.51 -14.88
CA HIS A 262 4.53 -8.00 -16.23
C HIS A 262 5.30 -6.71 -16.50
N GLU A 263 5.20 -5.71 -15.61
CA GLU A 263 5.90 -4.42 -15.72
C GLU A 263 7.43 -4.61 -15.76
N MET A 264 7.97 -5.50 -14.94
CA MET A 264 9.41 -5.79 -14.92
C MET A 264 9.88 -6.53 -16.17
N HIS A 265 9.04 -7.40 -16.74
CA HIS A 265 9.35 -8.07 -17.99
C HIS A 265 9.41 -7.10 -19.16
N LEU A 266 8.52 -6.11 -19.21
CA LEU A 266 8.52 -5.07 -20.25
C LEU A 266 9.74 -4.13 -20.15
N GLN A 267 10.26 -3.89 -18.94
CA GLN A 267 11.43 -3.03 -18.70
C GLN A 267 12.76 -3.75 -18.92
N SER A 268 12.76 -5.08 -18.96
CA SER A 268 13.95 -5.89 -19.19
C SER A 268 14.22 -6.01 -20.69
N THR A 269 15.13 -5.20 -21.21
CA THR A 269 15.46 -5.16 -22.66
C THR A 269 16.51 -6.19 -23.09
N SER A 270 17.09 -6.95 -22.18
CA SER A 270 18.10 -7.98 -22.48
C SER A 270 18.24 -9.00 -21.36
N ASP A 271 18.20 -10.27 -21.74
CA ASP A 271 18.47 -11.48 -20.98
C ASP A 271 17.53 -11.86 -19.83
N ASP A 272 17.11 -13.12 -19.88
CA ASP A 272 16.17 -13.83 -18.99
C ASP A 272 16.49 -13.75 -17.48
N SER A 273 17.71 -13.38 -17.11
CA SER A 273 18.16 -13.38 -15.70
C SER A 273 17.60 -12.21 -14.88
N SER A 274 17.29 -11.07 -15.50
CA SER A 274 16.83 -9.88 -14.76
C SER A 274 15.35 -9.94 -14.36
N SER A 275 14.54 -10.74 -15.03
CA SER A 275 13.11 -10.94 -14.73
C SER A 275 12.85 -12.08 -13.75
N PHE A 276 13.87 -12.89 -13.42
CA PHE A 276 13.71 -14.01 -12.49
C PHE A 276 13.25 -13.53 -11.11
N GLY A 277 12.19 -14.13 -10.59
CA GLY A 277 11.59 -13.76 -9.31
C GLY A 277 10.77 -12.46 -9.34
N ALA A 278 10.62 -11.81 -10.52
CA ALA A 278 9.72 -10.68 -10.67
C ALA A 278 8.29 -11.08 -10.23
N GLY A 279 7.67 -10.27 -9.38
CA GLY A 279 6.35 -10.58 -8.83
C GLY A 279 6.35 -11.43 -7.56
N LEU A 280 7.38 -12.24 -7.28
CA LEU A 280 7.47 -13.03 -6.06
C LEU A 280 7.80 -12.17 -4.84
N SER A 281 7.20 -12.53 -3.71
CA SER A 281 7.50 -11.98 -2.38
C SER A 281 7.39 -13.07 -1.33
N PHE A 282 8.12 -12.92 -0.24
CA PHE A 282 8.12 -13.83 0.90
C PHE A 282 8.22 -13.02 2.18
N GLY A 283 7.74 -13.58 3.28
CA GLY A 283 7.91 -12.96 4.58
C GLY A 283 7.55 -13.86 5.72
N ALA A 284 7.86 -13.35 6.91
CA ALA A 284 7.55 -14.00 8.16
C ALA A 284 7.31 -12.94 9.24
N GLY A 285 6.50 -13.28 10.23
CA GLY A 285 6.26 -12.41 11.38
C GLY A 285 6.23 -13.18 12.68
N LEU A 286 6.62 -12.46 13.73
CA LEU A 286 6.63 -12.91 15.11
C LEU A 286 5.85 -11.90 15.95
N TYR A 287 4.82 -12.39 16.63
CA TYR A 287 4.02 -11.63 17.60
C TYR A 287 4.40 -12.08 19.01
N LEU A 288 4.88 -11.14 19.81
CA LEU A 288 5.13 -11.29 21.25
C LEU A 288 4.05 -10.49 22.00
N ASP A 289 3.96 -10.63 23.30
CA ASP A 289 2.86 -9.99 24.07
C ASP A 289 2.71 -8.49 23.80
N GLN A 290 3.81 -7.75 23.76
CA GLN A 290 3.83 -6.29 23.53
C GLN A 290 4.52 -5.89 22.24
N PHE A 291 5.26 -6.80 21.58
CA PHE A 291 6.04 -6.51 20.39
C PHE A 291 5.61 -7.39 19.23
N SER A 292 5.59 -6.81 18.04
CA SER A 292 5.56 -7.60 16.82
C SER A 292 6.70 -7.21 15.89
N ILE A 293 7.25 -8.19 15.20
CA ILE A 293 8.30 -7.99 14.21
C ILE A 293 7.89 -8.74 12.95
N ASN A 294 7.74 -8.02 11.85
CA ASN A 294 7.44 -8.57 10.55
C ASN A 294 8.58 -8.24 9.58
N LEU A 295 8.97 -9.23 8.78
CA LEU A 295 10.01 -9.12 7.79
C LEU A 295 9.46 -9.59 6.44
N SER A 296 9.79 -8.89 5.36
CA SER A 296 9.51 -9.39 4.04
C SER A 296 10.62 -9.06 3.04
N TYR A 297 10.63 -9.86 1.99
CA TYR A 297 11.57 -9.76 0.89
C TYR A 297 10.80 -9.91 -0.42
N GLY A 298 11.09 -9.04 -1.37
CA GLY A 298 10.48 -9.10 -2.69
C GLY A 298 11.24 -8.25 -3.70
N LYS A 299 10.98 -8.50 -4.98
CA LYS A 299 11.58 -7.71 -6.05
C LYS A 299 10.58 -6.63 -6.47
N TYR A 300 10.89 -5.38 -6.15
CA TYR A 300 10.06 -4.19 -6.47
C TYR A 300 10.70 -3.28 -7.53
N HIS A 301 11.93 -3.56 -7.92
CA HIS A 301 12.65 -2.86 -8.97
C HIS A 301 13.42 -3.85 -9.84
N VAL A 302 13.61 -3.57 -11.13
CA VAL A 302 14.26 -4.49 -12.08
C VAL A 302 15.68 -4.86 -11.61
N SER A 303 16.42 -3.89 -11.09
CA SER A 303 17.83 -4.08 -10.71
C SER A 303 18.04 -4.51 -9.26
N ASN A 304 17.01 -4.41 -8.37
CA ASN A 304 17.20 -4.60 -6.95
C ASN A 304 16.04 -5.33 -6.27
N HIS A 305 16.37 -5.95 -5.14
CA HIS A 305 15.43 -6.55 -4.22
C HIS A 305 15.13 -5.54 -3.09
N ALA A 306 13.91 -5.58 -2.57
CA ALA A 306 13.50 -4.79 -1.43
C ALA A 306 13.35 -5.67 -0.19
N ILE A 307 13.79 -5.12 0.95
CA ILE A 307 13.60 -5.71 2.27
C ILE A 307 12.73 -4.75 3.06
N HIS A 308 11.69 -5.29 3.70
CA HIS A 308 10.86 -4.56 4.63
C HIS A 308 11.09 -5.09 6.04
N ILE A 309 11.17 -4.18 6.98
CA ILE A 309 11.23 -4.46 8.41
C ILE A 309 10.14 -3.63 9.07
N ASN A 310 9.32 -4.29 9.85
CA ASN A 310 8.24 -3.67 10.61
C ASN A 310 8.39 -4.06 12.08
N VAL A 311 8.32 -3.10 12.96
CA VAL A 311 8.37 -3.30 14.41
C VAL A 311 7.22 -2.52 15.04
N SER A 312 6.36 -3.22 15.78
CA SER A 312 5.25 -2.61 16.54
C SER A 312 5.45 -2.81 18.03
N TYR A 313 4.96 -1.85 18.80
CA TYR A 313 4.92 -1.90 20.25
C TYR A 313 3.53 -1.48 20.75
N CYS A 314 2.88 -2.34 21.50
CA CYS A 314 1.62 -2.07 22.19
C CYS A 314 1.90 -1.45 23.57
N LEU A 315 1.44 -0.20 23.78
CA LEU A 315 1.64 0.58 25.00
C LEU A 315 0.70 0.15 26.14
#